data_f8b1af1a53bf653f920dbf15394f7a1c
#
_entry.id   f8b1af1a53bf653f920dbf15394f7a1c
#
_cell.length_a   1.000
_cell.length_b   1.000
_cell.length_c   1.000
_cell.angle_alpha   90.00
_cell.angle_beta   90.00
_cell.angle_gamma   90.00
#
_symmetry.space_group_name_H-M   'P 1'
#
loop_
_entity.id
_entity.type
_entity.pdbx_description
1 polymer ?
#
loop_
_entity_poly.entity_id
_entity_poly.type
_entity_poly.pdbx_seq_one_letter_code
_entity_poly.pdbx_strand_id
1 'polypeptide(L)'
;MDYIGIDIGSTASKVVVKGDHDIHFVLPTGWSSKETCQTIKDRLLEDSVDVLSDDSKVVATGYGRVAVDFADHVITEITCHARGGREMAGDECAIIDVGGQDTKIILVSGGMVQDFQMNDKCSAGTGKFLEIMANRLGVTLQELFDMADKGTVLPISSLCTVFAESEVINYIGEGQKREDIAAGVVDSVANKVAQLAMKKNLPEKVILTGGLSNSTYFTKILSQKLGQTVSPTEHGRLCGCTWCRTP
;
A
#
# COMPACT_ATOMS: atom_id res chain seq x y z
N MET A 1 23.21 14.20 -10.71
CA MET A 1 22.10 14.80 -9.93
C MET A 1 21.08 13.71 -9.62
N ASP A 2 20.80 13.51 -8.33
CA ASP A 2 19.86 12.50 -7.85
C ASP A 2 18.53 13.12 -7.40
N TYR A 3 17.45 12.45 -7.74
CA TYR A 3 16.10 12.77 -7.30
C TYR A 3 15.66 11.70 -6.31
N ILE A 4 15.35 12.12 -5.09
CA ILE A 4 15.11 11.24 -3.96
C ILE A 4 13.66 11.39 -3.49
N GLY A 5 12.87 10.35 -3.63
CA GLY A 5 11.51 10.28 -3.10
C GLY A 5 11.50 9.50 -1.78
N ILE A 6 10.95 10.09 -0.73
CA ILE A 6 10.83 9.50 0.60
C ILE A 6 9.37 9.49 1.02
N ASP A 7 8.79 8.30 1.16
CA ASP A 7 7.45 8.09 1.71
C ASP A 7 7.55 7.51 3.12
N ILE A 8 7.32 8.34 4.12
CA ILE A 8 7.23 7.90 5.52
C ILE A 8 5.80 7.48 5.83
N GLY A 9 5.49 6.22 5.50
CA GLY A 9 4.19 5.65 5.80
C GLY A 9 4.02 5.24 7.28
N SER A 10 2.81 4.89 7.69
CA SER A 10 2.51 4.50 9.07
C SER A 10 3.13 3.16 9.50
N THR A 11 3.36 2.24 8.57
CA THR A 11 3.89 0.89 8.84
C THR A 11 5.27 0.70 8.22
N ALA A 12 5.48 1.23 7.02
CA ALA A 12 6.73 1.09 6.28
C ALA A 12 7.08 2.40 5.59
N SER A 13 8.37 2.72 5.61
CA SER A 13 8.97 3.82 4.87
C SER A 13 9.63 3.30 3.60
N LYS A 14 9.48 4.02 2.52
CA LYS A 14 9.98 3.65 1.20
C LYS A 14 10.83 4.78 0.67
N VAL A 15 11.91 4.42 0.00
CA VAL A 15 12.84 5.35 -0.62
C VAL A 15 13.10 4.92 -2.05
N VAL A 16 13.10 5.88 -2.95
CA VAL A 16 13.49 5.71 -4.35
C VAL A 16 14.46 6.84 -4.70
N VAL A 17 15.60 6.47 -5.27
CA VAL A 17 16.58 7.39 -5.86
C VAL A 17 16.62 7.15 -7.35
N LYS A 18 16.57 8.21 -8.14
CA LYS A 18 16.66 8.17 -9.61
C LYS A 18 17.54 9.30 -10.10
N GLY A 19 18.50 8.98 -10.96
CA GLY A 19 19.44 9.95 -11.52
C GLY A 19 20.77 9.29 -11.80
N ASP A 20 21.80 9.78 -11.13
CA ASP A 20 23.14 9.18 -11.21
C ASP A 20 23.15 7.82 -10.50
N HIS A 21 22.27 7.64 -9.51
CA HIS A 21 22.03 6.37 -8.83
C HIS A 21 20.62 5.86 -9.14
N ASP A 22 20.44 4.54 -9.13
CA ASP A 22 19.12 3.85 -9.20
C ASP A 22 18.99 2.93 -7.99
N ILE A 23 18.44 3.45 -6.91
CA ILE A 23 18.35 2.76 -5.62
C ILE A 23 16.89 2.78 -5.17
N HIS A 24 16.44 1.67 -4.62
CA HIS A 24 15.18 1.66 -3.89
C HIS A 24 15.23 0.68 -2.72
N PHE A 25 14.58 1.05 -1.64
CA PHE A 25 14.44 0.17 -0.49
C PHE A 25 13.19 0.49 0.33
N VAL A 26 12.82 -0.49 1.15
CA VAL A 26 11.73 -0.39 2.11
C VAL A 26 12.27 -0.77 3.48
N LEU A 27 11.90 0.00 4.49
CA LEU A 27 12.21 -0.32 5.89
C LEU A 27 10.96 -0.13 6.77
N PRO A 28 10.86 -0.82 7.90
CA PRO A 28 9.80 -0.57 8.86
C PRO A 28 9.85 0.89 9.33
N THR A 29 8.71 1.55 9.36
CA THR A 29 8.59 2.82 10.09
C THR A 29 8.54 2.46 11.58
N GLY A 30 9.57 2.83 12.32
CA GLY A 30 9.64 2.61 13.76
C GLY A 30 8.57 3.42 14.51
N TRP A 31 8.70 3.50 15.81
CA TRP A 31 7.82 4.33 16.64
C TRP A 31 8.06 5.84 16.43
N SER A 32 9.21 6.23 15.88
CA SER A 32 9.65 7.61 15.66
C SER A 32 9.98 7.85 14.18
N SER A 33 9.18 8.65 13.50
CA SER A 33 9.48 9.09 12.13
C SER A 33 10.83 9.80 12.02
N LYS A 34 11.25 10.48 13.10
CA LYS A 34 12.53 11.20 13.13
C LYS A 34 13.73 10.23 13.14
N GLU A 35 13.66 9.15 13.91
CA GLU A 35 14.68 8.10 13.89
C GLU A 35 14.71 7.37 12.54
N THR A 36 13.54 7.12 11.96
CA THR A 36 13.41 6.53 10.63
C THR A 36 14.08 7.42 9.58
N CYS A 37 13.90 8.74 9.63
CA CYS A 37 14.57 9.69 8.74
C CYS A 37 16.10 9.64 8.88
N GLN A 38 16.61 9.53 10.12
CA GLN A 38 18.05 9.38 10.33
C GLN A 38 18.58 8.08 9.73
N THR A 39 17.88 6.96 9.96
CA THR A 39 18.24 5.66 9.35
C THR A 39 18.25 5.73 7.81
N ILE A 40 17.31 6.47 7.21
CA ILE A 40 17.27 6.67 5.76
C ILE A 40 18.50 7.47 5.30
N LYS A 41 18.82 8.57 5.99
CA LYS A 41 20.02 9.37 5.66
C LYS A 41 21.31 8.54 5.72
N ASP A 42 21.48 7.81 6.81
CA ASP A 42 22.70 7.00 7.03
C ASP A 42 22.83 5.94 5.93
N ARG A 43 21.75 5.27 5.59
CA ARG A 43 21.74 4.26 4.53
C ARG A 43 22.01 4.86 3.14
N LEU A 44 21.42 5.99 2.81
CA LEU A 44 21.68 6.66 1.53
C LEU A 44 23.14 7.11 1.43
N LEU A 45 23.72 7.57 2.53
CA LEU A 45 25.15 7.95 2.59
C LEU A 45 26.06 6.73 2.40
N GLU A 46 25.72 5.57 2.96
CA GLU A 46 26.44 4.29 2.70
C GLU A 46 26.41 3.93 1.21
N ASP A 47 25.31 4.22 0.53
CA ASP A 47 25.15 4.03 -0.92
C ASP A 47 25.71 5.20 -1.75
N SER A 48 26.51 6.08 -1.14
CA SER A 48 27.15 7.26 -1.75
C SER A 48 26.19 8.36 -2.22
N VAL A 49 24.98 8.39 -1.69
CA VAL A 49 23.97 9.43 -1.95
C VAL A 49 23.89 10.38 -0.75
N ASP A 50 24.40 11.59 -0.90
CA ASP A 50 24.28 12.63 0.13
C ASP A 50 23.03 13.47 -0.10
N VAL A 51 22.04 13.33 0.77
CA VAL A 51 20.76 14.06 0.71
C VAL A 51 20.90 15.57 0.95
N LEU A 52 22.04 16.02 1.45
CA LEU A 52 22.33 17.44 1.70
C LEU A 52 23.16 18.09 0.58
N SER A 53 23.56 17.31 -0.43
CA SER A 53 24.31 17.81 -1.58
C SER A 53 23.43 18.68 -2.46
N ASP A 54 24.03 19.73 -3.07
CA ASP A 54 23.38 20.54 -4.12
C ASP A 54 22.98 19.72 -5.35
N ASP A 55 23.63 18.55 -5.55
CA ASP A 55 23.31 17.58 -6.59
C ASP A 55 22.18 16.59 -6.23
N SER A 56 21.53 16.78 -5.08
CA SER A 56 20.39 15.99 -4.63
C SER A 56 19.12 16.85 -4.56
N LYS A 57 17.98 16.25 -4.93
CA LYS A 57 16.65 16.85 -4.75
C LYS A 57 15.75 15.88 -4.03
N VAL A 58 15.27 16.29 -2.85
CA VAL A 58 14.51 15.43 -1.95
C VAL A 58 13.04 15.84 -1.90
N VAL A 59 12.15 14.89 -2.18
CA VAL A 59 10.70 15.04 -2.03
C VAL A 59 10.20 14.10 -0.95
N ALA A 60 9.55 14.64 0.07
CA ALA A 60 8.97 13.89 1.16
C ALA A 60 7.45 13.78 1.04
N THR A 61 6.92 12.60 1.32
CA THR A 61 5.49 12.29 1.37
C THR A 61 5.16 11.30 2.47
N GLY A 62 3.89 10.88 2.56
CA GLY A 62 3.40 9.95 3.56
C GLY A 62 2.97 10.64 4.86
N TYR A 63 2.55 9.81 5.81
CA TYR A 63 2.04 10.29 7.10
C TYR A 63 3.10 11.05 7.90
N GLY A 64 4.34 10.52 7.91
CA GLY A 64 5.47 11.10 8.65
C GLY A 64 6.29 12.14 7.86
N ARG A 65 5.85 12.60 6.70
CA ARG A 65 6.60 13.51 5.80
C ARG A 65 7.15 14.76 6.45
N VAL A 66 6.48 15.27 7.49
CA VAL A 66 6.92 16.47 8.22
C VAL A 66 8.18 16.25 9.05
N ALA A 67 8.57 15.00 9.29
CA ALA A 67 9.79 14.66 10.00
C ALA A 67 11.04 14.65 9.09
N VAL A 68 10.86 14.74 7.77
CA VAL A 68 11.96 14.80 6.78
C VAL A 68 12.41 16.25 6.66
N ASP A 69 13.21 16.71 7.59
CA ASP A 69 13.66 18.11 7.74
C ASP A 69 14.65 18.55 6.66
N PHE A 70 15.18 17.61 5.90
CA PHE A 70 16.08 17.83 4.76
C PHE A 70 15.36 17.74 3.40
N ALA A 71 14.04 17.69 3.37
CA ALA A 71 13.31 17.66 2.11
C ALA A 71 13.23 19.06 1.46
N ASP A 72 13.54 19.14 0.16
CA ASP A 72 13.30 20.34 -0.64
C ASP A 72 11.80 20.62 -0.79
N HIS A 73 11.01 19.56 -0.94
CA HIS A 73 9.56 19.66 -1.09
C HIS A 73 8.82 18.61 -0.25
N VAL A 74 7.72 19.05 0.36
CA VAL A 74 6.78 18.19 1.08
C VAL A 74 5.47 18.15 0.31
N ILE A 75 5.11 16.99 -0.23
CA ILE A 75 3.94 16.81 -1.10
C ILE A 75 2.96 15.83 -0.45
N THR A 76 1.67 16.01 -0.71
CA THR A 76 0.64 15.11 -0.18
C THR A 76 0.76 13.72 -0.78
N GLU A 77 0.47 12.71 0.01
CA GLU A 77 0.53 11.30 -0.40
C GLU A 77 -0.37 11.02 -1.61
N ILE A 78 -1.59 11.59 -1.62
CA ILE A 78 -2.53 11.47 -2.75
C ILE A 78 -1.91 11.98 -4.05
N THR A 79 -1.26 13.14 -4.01
CA THR A 79 -0.60 13.73 -5.18
C THR A 79 0.56 12.86 -5.66
N CYS A 80 1.38 12.36 -4.74
CA CYS A 80 2.52 11.50 -5.06
C CYS A 80 2.05 10.16 -5.67
N HIS A 81 1.02 9.53 -5.10
CA HIS A 81 0.44 8.31 -5.65
C HIS A 81 -0.16 8.53 -7.05
N ALA A 82 -0.85 9.66 -7.28
CA ALA A 82 -1.39 9.97 -8.61
C ALA A 82 -0.29 10.08 -9.66
N ARG A 83 0.81 10.74 -9.31
CA ARG A 83 1.95 10.90 -10.21
C ARG A 83 2.68 9.58 -10.46
N GLY A 84 2.91 8.77 -9.41
CA GLY A 84 3.47 7.43 -9.57
C GLY A 84 2.54 6.50 -10.38
N GLY A 85 1.25 6.56 -10.15
CA GLY A 85 0.25 5.83 -10.92
C GLY A 85 0.20 6.23 -12.39
N ARG A 86 0.35 7.53 -12.67
CA ARG A 86 0.50 8.04 -14.05
C ARG A 86 1.69 7.41 -14.77
N GLU A 87 2.83 7.30 -14.13
CA GLU A 87 4.02 6.64 -14.71
C GLU A 87 3.77 5.16 -15.00
N MET A 88 3.04 4.47 -14.11
CA MET A 88 2.76 3.04 -14.21
C MET A 88 1.63 2.73 -15.19
N ALA A 89 0.63 3.59 -15.29
CA ALA A 89 -0.63 3.30 -15.97
C ALA A 89 -1.09 4.35 -16.99
N GLY A 90 -0.42 5.51 -17.06
CA GLY A 90 -0.78 6.59 -17.98
C GLY A 90 -1.73 7.61 -17.37
N ASP A 91 -2.12 8.59 -18.19
CA ASP A 91 -2.83 9.80 -17.75
C ASP A 91 -4.29 9.56 -17.32
N GLU A 92 -4.89 8.45 -17.72
CA GLU A 92 -6.26 8.05 -17.39
C GLU A 92 -6.24 6.71 -16.66
N CYS A 93 -6.29 6.73 -15.32
CA CYS A 93 -6.28 5.51 -14.52
C CYS A 93 -6.93 5.70 -13.15
N ALA A 94 -7.27 4.58 -12.51
CA ALA A 94 -7.58 4.53 -11.10
C ALA A 94 -6.49 3.75 -10.35
N ILE A 95 -6.12 4.25 -9.19
CA ILE A 95 -5.17 3.63 -8.29
C ILE A 95 -5.95 3.14 -7.08
N ILE A 96 -5.90 1.84 -6.83
CA ILE A 96 -6.35 1.23 -5.59
C ILE A 96 -5.11 0.99 -4.75
N ASP A 97 -4.88 1.85 -3.76
CA ASP A 97 -3.75 1.74 -2.85
C ASP A 97 -4.20 1.10 -1.54
N VAL A 98 -3.67 -0.09 -1.25
CA VAL A 98 -3.95 -0.79 0.01
C VAL A 98 -2.72 -0.69 0.92
N GLY A 99 -2.78 0.29 1.79
CA GLY A 99 -1.74 0.59 2.77
C GLY A 99 -1.84 -0.28 4.03
N GLY A 100 -0.90 -0.04 4.96
CA GLY A 100 -0.90 -0.72 6.26
C GLY A 100 -2.09 -0.33 7.12
N GLN A 101 -2.44 0.96 7.19
CA GLN A 101 -3.51 1.45 8.07
C GLN A 101 -4.67 2.13 7.32
N ASP A 102 -4.53 2.36 6.05
CA ASP A 102 -5.53 3.00 5.21
C ASP A 102 -5.65 2.33 3.84
N THR A 103 -6.72 2.68 3.14
CA THR A 103 -6.93 2.28 1.75
C THR A 103 -7.43 3.48 0.99
N LYS A 104 -6.85 3.73 -0.18
CA LYS A 104 -7.16 4.89 -1.02
C LYS A 104 -7.59 4.43 -2.41
N ILE A 105 -8.60 5.09 -2.94
CA ILE A 105 -9.00 5.02 -4.34
C ILE A 105 -8.74 6.39 -4.92
N ILE A 106 -7.84 6.49 -5.90
CA ILE A 106 -7.44 7.76 -6.50
C ILE A 106 -7.75 7.70 -7.99
N LEU A 107 -8.57 8.63 -8.47
CA LEU A 107 -8.86 8.79 -9.89
C LEU A 107 -7.92 9.81 -10.49
N VAL A 108 -7.24 9.41 -11.55
CA VAL A 108 -6.32 10.27 -12.32
C VAL A 108 -6.93 10.52 -13.68
N SER A 109 -7.03 11.78 -14.07
CA SER A 109 -7.47 12.21 -15.40
C SER A 109 -6.60 13.37 -15.87
N GLY A 110 -6.13 13.33 -17.11
CA GLY A 110 -5.15 14.28 -17.64
C GLY A 110 -3.86 14.29 -16.83
N GLY A 111 -3.50 13.18 -16.19
CA GLY A 111 -2.30 13.05 -15.35
C GLY A 111 -2.38 13.75 -13.99
N MET A 112 -3.56 14.23 -13.58
CA MET A 112 -3.80 14.92 -12.30
C MET A 112 -4.85 14.19 -11.48
N VAL A 113 -4.83 14.40 -10.15
CA VAL A 113 -5.91 13.91 -9.26
C VAL A 113 -7.22 14.56 -9.66
N GLN A 114 -8.17 13.78 -10.14
CA GLN A 114 -9.53 14.22 -10.41
C GLN A 114 -10.41 14.09 -9.16
N ASP A 115 -10.30 12.97 -8.48
CA ASP A 115 -11.10 12.66 -7.30
C ASP A 115 -10.41 11.58 -6.48
N PHE A 116 -10.75 11.45 -5.20
CA PHE A 116 -10.26 10.37 -4.36
C PHE A 116 -11.26 10.00 -3.27
N GLN A 117 -11.12 8.80 -2.78
CA GLN A 117 -11.85 8.26 -1.63
C GLN A 117 -10.88 7.50 -0.77
N MET A 118 -10.98 7.63 0.56
CA MET A 118 -10.12 6.85 1.46
C MET A 118 -10.89 6.27 2.65
N ASN A 119 -10.35 5.18 3.18
CA ASN A 119 -10.67 4.62 4.47
C ASN A 119 -9.42 4.73 5.35
N ASP A 120 -9.41 5.69 6.25
CA ASP A 120 -8.30 6.01 7.17
C ASP A 120 -8.69 5.82 8.65
N LYS A 121 -9.94 5.42 8.92
CA LYS A 121 -10.50 5.35 10.29
C LYS A 121 -10.78 3.94 10.78
N CYS A 122 -10.72 2.96 9.88
CA CYS A 122 -11.04 1.58 10.20
C CYS A 122 -10.01 0.63 9.56
N SER A 123 -9.38 -0.21 10.36
CA SER A 123 -8.41 -1.19 9.86
C SER A 123 -9.03 -2.29 8.98
N ALA A 124 -10.35 -2.51 9.08
CA ALA A 124 -11.05 -3.40 8.15
C ALA A 124 -10.92 -2.91 6.71
N GLY A 125 -10.37 -3.75 5.84
CA GLY A 125 -10.07 -3.40 4.46
C GLY A 125 -8.67 -2.81 4.25
N THR A 126 -7.76 -3.00 5.20
CA THR A 126 -6.35 -2.55 5.11
C THR A 126 -5.38 -3.70 5.39
N GLY A 127 -4.09 -3.49 5.13
CA GLY A 127 -3.03 -4.46 5.44
C GLY A 127 -2.98 -4.82 6.92
N LYS A 128 -3.32 -3.90 7.81
CA LYS A 128 -3.32 -4.16 9.27
C LYS A 128 -4.30 -5.24 9.69
N PHE A 129 -5.47 -5.29 9.07
CA PHE A 129 -6.42 -6.37 9.30
C PHE A 129 -5.82 -7.72 8.93
N LEU A 130 -5.19 -7.82 7.76
CA LEU A 130 -4.54 -9.06 7.31
C LEU A 130 -3.40 -9.49 8.24
N GLU A 131 -2.57 -8.54 8.71
CA GLU A 131 -1.50 -8.82 9.68
C GLU A 131 -2.05 -9.38 11.00
N ILE A 132 -3.13 -8.77 11.55
CA ILE A 132 -3.76 -9.24 12.78
C ILE A 132 -4.27 -10.68 12.60
N MET A 133 -4.95 -10.97 11.48
CA MET A 133 -5.50 -12.29 11.21
C MET A 133 -4.42 -13.33 10.91
N ALA A 134 -3.35 -12.97 10.18
CA ALA A 134 -2.20 -13.82 9.95
C ALA A 134 -1.53 -14.22 11.29
N ASN A 135 -1.30 -13.25 12.17
CA ASN A 135 -0.78 -13.49 13.52
C ASN A 135 -1.69 -14.42 14.33
N ARG A 136 -3.01 -14.26 14.23
CA ARG A 136 -3.98 -15.12 14.92
C ARG A 136 -3.93 -16.56 14.40
N LEU A 137 -3.70 -16.74 13.10
CA LEU A 137 -3.51 -18.05 12.49
C LEU A 137 -2.09 -18.61 12.67
N GLY A 138 -1.15 -17.85 13.24
CA GLY A 138 0.24 -18.24 13.46
C GLY A 138 1.02 -18.39 12.15
N VAL A 139 0.76 -17.51 11.16
CA VAL A 139 1.39 -17.52 9.83
C VAL A 139 1.87 -16.13 9.43
N THR A 140 2.77 -16.08 8.46
CA THR A 140 3.17 -14.86 7.80
C THR A 140 2.06 -14.36 6.84
N LEU A 141 2.12 -13.11 6.42
CA LEU A 141 1.18 -12.57 5.45
C LEU A 141 1.24 -13.31 4.10
N GLN A 142 2.43 -13.74 3.66
CA GLN A 142 2.57 -14.52 2.43
C GLN A 142 1.91 -15.90 2.57
N GLU A 143 2.16 -16.61 3.66
CA GLU A 143 1.52 -17.90 3.93
C GLU A 143 -0.02 -17.77 4.03
N LEU A 144 -0.52 -16.64 4.56
CA LEU A 144 -1.97 -16.37 4.59
C LEU A 144 -2.55 -16.33 3.17
N PHE A 145 -1.88 -15.67 2.21
CA PHE A 145 -2.32 -15.66 0.81
C PHE A 145 -2.20 -17.03 0.15
N ASP A 146 -1.10 -17.75 0.39
CA ASP A 146 -0.86 -19.09 -0.17
C ASP A 146 -1.90 -20.11 0.32
N MET A 147 -2.35 -19.96 1.57
CA MET A 147 -3.44 -20.76 2.15
C MET A 147 -4.78 -20.34 1.56
N ALA A 148 -5.04 -19.04 1.48
CA ALA A 148 -6.31 -18.51 0.97
C ALA A 148 -6.59 -18.94 -0.47
N ASP A 149 -5.56 -19.05 -1.32
CA ASP A 149 -5.71 -19.53 -2.71
C ASP A 149 -6.14 -21.00 -2.82
N LYS A 150 -5.93 -21.78 -1.75
CA LYS A 150 -6.28 -23.21 -1.68
C LYS A 150 -7.60 -23.46 -0.94
N GLY A 151 -8.11 -22.46 -0.22
CA GLY A 151 -9.27 -22.60 0.64
C GLY A 151 -10.59 -22.26 -0.03
N THR A 152 -11.66 -22.68 0.63
CA THR A 152 -13.02 -22.25 0.33
C THR A 152 -13.40 -21.09 1.26
N VAL A 153 -13.97 -20.02 0.73
CA VAL A 153 -14.30 -18.84 1.51
C VAL A 153 -15.29 -19.14 2.63
N LEU A 154 -14.86 -19.02 3.88
CA LEU A 154 -15.75 -18.94 5.04
C LEU A 154 -16.19 -17.49 5.25
N PRO A 155 -17.49 -17.20 5.37
CA PRO A 155 -17.97 -15.84 5.48
C PRO A 155 -17.51 -15.20 6.79
N ILE A 156 -16.85 -14.06 6.71
CA ILE A 156 -16.56 -13.18 7.85
C ILE A 156 -17.48 -11.99 7.71
N SER A 157 -18.49 -11.93 8.58
CA SER A 157 -19.60 -10.97 8.49
C SER A 157 -19.31 -9.64 9.18
N SER A 158 -18.42 -9.64 10.16
CA SER A 158 -18.16 -8.49 11.01
C SER A 158 -17.41 -7.38 10.27
N LEU A 159 -17.93 -6.17 10.41
CA LEU A 159 -17.32 -4.96 9.85
C LEU A 159 -16.13 -4.47 10.69
N CYS A 160 -16.10 -4.82 11.96
CA CYS A 160 -15.08 -4.41 12.92
C CYS A 160 -14.04 -5.52 13.08
N THR A 161 -12.77 -5.16 13.06
CA THR A 161 -11.64 -6.09 13.20
C THR A 161 -11.72 -6.93 14.48
N VAL A 162 -12.17 -6.34 15.59
CA VAL A 162 -12.31 -7.05 16.89
C VAL A 162 -13.33 -8.18 16.80
N PHE A 163 -14.48 -7.91 16.18
CA PHE A 163 -15.52 -8.94 16.03
C PHE A 163 -15.14 -9.97 14.97
N ALA A 164 -14.52 -9.55 13.88
CA ALA A 164 -13.99 -10.49 12.87
C ALA A 164 -12.93 -11.42 13.45
N GLU A 165 -12.09 -10.93 14.36
CA GLU A 165 -11.12 -11.75 15.09
C GLU A 165 -11.83 -12.81 15.95
N SER A 166 -12.94 -12.44 16.61
CA SER A 166 -13.76 -13.38 17.35
C SER A 166 -14.40 -14.45 16.47
N GLU A 167 -14.87 -14.10 15.26
CA GLU A 167 -15.38 -15.07 14.29
C GLU A 167 -14.28 -16.05 13.85
N VAL A 168 -13.07 -15.56 13.57
CA VAL A 168 -11.92 -16.41 13.24
C VAL A 168 -11.58 -17.38 14.38
N ILE A 169 -11.59 -16.91 15.64
CA ILE A 169 -11.35 -17.75 16.82
C ILE A 169 -12.43 -18.85 16.93
N ASN A 170 -13.68 -18.52 16.67
CA ASN A 170 -14.78 -19.49 16.68
C ASN A 170 -14.56 -20.57 15.61
N TYR A 171 -14.22 -20.19 14.37
CA TYR A 171 -13.90 -21.15 13.30
C TYR A 171 -12.74 -22.07 13.66
N ILE A 172 -11.69 -21.55 14.31
CA ILE A 172 -10.59 -22.37 14.82
C ILE A 172 -11.10 -23.36 15.86
N GLY A 173 -11.96 -22.91 16.81
CA GLY A 173 -12.55 -23.73 17.85
C GLY A 173 -13.48 -24.83 17.30
N GLU A 174 -14.15 -24.57 16.20
CA GLU A 174 -15.00 -25.52 15.46
C GLU A 174 -14.21 -26.51 14.62
N GLY A 175 -12.88 -26.35 14.50
CA GLY A 175 -12.01 -27.22 13.71
C GLY A 175 -12.11 -26.98 12.21
N GLN A 176 -12.51 -25.79 11.78
CA GLN A 176 -12.51 -25.42 10.36
C GLN A 176 -11.08 -25.43 9.81
N LYS A 177 -10.93 -25.68 8.51
CA LYS A 177 -9.62 -25.71 7.85
C LYS A 177 -9.01 -24.31 7.86
N ARG A 178 -7.71 -24.23 8.14
CA ARG A 178 -6.97 -22.95 8.17
C ARG A 178 -7.01 -22.26 6.82
N GLU A 179 -6.97 -23.01 5.72
CA GLU A 179 -7.07 -22.52 4.36
C GLU A 179 -8.41 -21.83 4.10
N ASP A 180 -9.50 -22.41 4.59
CA ASP A 180 -10.86 -21.85 4.42
C ASP A 180 -11.04 -20.57 5.24
N ILE A 181 -10.49 -20.53 6.47
CA ILE A 181 -10.46 -19.33 7.29
C ILE A 181 -9.63 -18.24 6.62
N ALA A 182 -8.44 -18.59 6.09
CA ALA A 182 -7.57 -17.66 5.38
C ALA A 182 -8.27 -17.06 4.14
N ALA A 183 -8.97 -17.90 3.37
CA ALA A 183 -9.78 -17.46 2.23
C ALA A 183 -10.86 -16.46 2.65
N GLY A 184 -11.57 -16.72 3.75
CA GLY A 184 -12.56 -15.80 4.33
C GLY A 184 -11.97 -14.48 4.76
N VAL A 185 -10.81 -14.50 5.40
CA VAL A 185 -10.07 -13.29 5.83
C VAL A 185 -9.71 -12.41 4.64
N VAL A 186 -9.08 -12.99 3.61
CA VAL A 186 -8.67 -12.23 2.41
C VAL A 186 -9.88 -11.73 1.63
N ASP A 187 -10.92 -12.55 1.50
CA ASP A 187 -12.18 -12.19 0.85
C ASP A 187 -12.85 -10.99 1.53
N SER A 188 -12.87 -10.95 2.86
CA SER A 188 -13.47 -9.84 3.63
C SER A 188 -12.76 -8.50 3.36
N VAL A 189 -11.42 -8.50 3.25
CA VAL A 189 -10.65 -7.30 2.88
C VAL A 189 -10.94 -6.89 1.44
N ALA A 190 -10.92 -7.85 0.51
CA ALA A 190 -11.22 -7.56 -0.89
C ALA A 190 -12.64 -6.99 -1.08
N ASN A 191 -13.63 -7.49 -0.31
CA ASN A 191 -14.98 -6.93 -0.27
C ASN A 191 -14.99 -5.47 0.18
N LYS A 192 -14.25 -5.12 1.24
CA LYS A 192 -14.17 -3.74 1.73
C LYS A 192 -13.52 -2.80 0.73
N VAL A 193 -12.42 -3.24 0.13
CA VAL A 193 -11.72 -2.46 -0.91
C VAL A 193 -12.62 -2.26 -2.12
N ALA A 194 -13.30 -3.31 -2.59
CA ALA A 194 -14.25 -3.23 -3.70
C ALA A 194 -15.41 -2.27 -3.39
N GLN A 195 -16.03 -2.37 -2.21
CA GLN A 195 -17.10 -1.46 -1.78
C GLN A 195 -16.65 0.01 -1.74
N LEU A 196 -15.38 0.27 -1.37
CA LEU A 196 -14.81 1.61 -1.39
C LEU A 196 -14.63 2.09 -2.83
N ALA A 197 -14.09 1.24 -3.70
CA ALA A 197 -13.83 1.55 -5.11
C ALA A 197 -15.11 1.76 -5.92
N MET A 198 -16.16 0.97 -5.68
CA MET A 198 -17.46 1.07 -6.35
C MET A 198 -18.22 2.38 -6.04
N LYS A 199 -17.77 3.17 -5.07
CA LYS A 199 -18.31 4.52 -4.84
C LYS A 199 -17.86 5.53 -5.89
N LYS A 200 -16.95 5.13 -6.77
CA LYS A 200 -16.37 5.94 -7.84
C LYS A 200 -16.64 5.29 -9.20
N ASN A 201 -16.72 6.12 -10.23
CA ASN A 201 -16.75 5.64 -11.60
C ASN A 201 -15.30 5.33 -12.02
N LEU A 202 -14.92 4.06 -11.93
CA LEU A 202 -13.57 3.64 -12.27
C LEU A 202 -13.37 3.70 -13.80
N PRO A 203 -12.23 4.23 -14.29
CA PRO A 203 -11.85 4.16 -15.69
C PRO A 203 -11.49 2.71 -16.07
N GLU A 204 -11.28 2.46 -17.36
CA GLU A 204 -10.90 1.12 -17.86
C GLU A 204 -9.62 0.60 -17.19
N LYS A 205 -8.66 1.47 -16.94
CA LYS A 205 -7.35 1.11 -16.40
C LYS A 205 -7.33 1.29 -14.89
N VAL A 206 -7.28 0.16 -14.18
CA VAL A 206 -7.20 0.13 -12.71
C VAL A 206 -5.95 -0.62 -12.29
N ILE A 207 -5.15 -0.01 -11.43
CA ILE A 207 -3.94 -0.62 -10.87
C ILE A 207 -4.03 -0.78 -9.36
N LEU A 208 -3.39 -1.84 -8.84
CA LEU A 208 -3.22 -2.08 -7.41
C LEU A 208 -1.84 -1.62 -6.97
N THR A 209 -1.79 -0.80 -5.92
CA THR A 209 -0.56 -0.33 -5.28
C THR A 209 -0.57 -0.62 -3.78
N GLY A 210 0.49 -0.21 -3.08
CA GLY A 210 0.64 -0.46 -1.65
C GLY A 210 1.20 -1.84 -1.33
N GLY A 211 1.03 -2.26 -0.08
CA GLY A 211 1.62 -3.51 0.45
C GLY A 211 1.12 -4.79 -0.22
N LEU A 212 -0.06 -4.75 -0.85
CA LEU A 212 -0.68 -5.90 -1.49
C LEU A 212 -0.48 -5.95 -3.01
N SER A 213 0.24 -4.99 -3.59
CA SER A 213 0.42 -4.85 -5.05
C SER A 213 0.98 -6.07 -5.76
N ASN A 214 1.77 -6.89 -5.05
CA ASN A 214 2.40 -8.11 -5.59
C ASN A 214 1.57 -9.38 -5.40
N SER A 215 0.44 -9.33 -4.68
CA SER A 215 -0.41 -10.51 -4.46
C SER A 215 -1.30 -10.76 -5.67
N THR A 216 -0.93 -11.75 -6.48
CA THR A 216 -1.74 -12.19 -7.65
C THR A 216 -3.11 -12.71 -7.21
N TYR A 217 -3.18 -13.41 -6.08
CA TYR A 217 -4.44 -13.91 -5.52
C TYR A 217 -5.37 -12.76 -5.13
N PHE A 218 -4.87 -11.76 -4.38
CA PHE A 218 -5.67 -10.60 -3.99
C PHE A 218 -6.16 -9.80 -5.20
N THR A 219 -5.27 -9.57 -6.18
CA THR A 219 -5.61 -8.87 -7.42
C THR A 219 -6.71 -9.61 -8.21
N LYS A 220 -6.63 -10.93 -8.28
CA LYS A 220 -7.65 -11.79 -8.93
C LYS A 220 -9.01 -11.65 -8.25
N ILE A 221 -9.07 -11.78 -6.91
CA ILE A 221 -10.33 -11.66 -6.16
C ILE A 221 -10.90 -10.25 -6.29
N LEU A 222 -10.07 -9.22 -6.18
CA LEU A 222 -10.50 -7.84 -6.29
C LEU A 222 -11.08 -7.56 -7.68
N SER A 223 -10.45 -8.08 -8.74
CA SER A 223 -10.96 -7.98 -10.12
C SER A 223 -12.33 -8.64 -10.27
N GLN A 224 -12.51 -9.83 -9.69
CA GLN A 224 -13.80 -10.53 -9.71
C GLN A 224 -14.91 -9.73 -9.02
N LYS A 225 -14.60 -9.14 -7.85
CA LYS A 225 -15.55 -8.34 -7.08
C LYS A 225 -15.93 -7.03 -7.77
N LEU A 226 -15.00 -6.42 -8.49
CA LEU A 226 -15.23 -5.19 -9.25
C LEU A 226 -15.88 -5.43 -10.63
N GLY A 227 -15.85 -6.68 -11.12
CA GLY A 227 -16.28 -6.99 -12.49
C GLY A 227 -15.41 -6.35 -13.57
N GLN A 228 -14.19 -5.98 -13.22
CA GLN A 228 -13.25 -5.24 -14.06
C GLN A 228 -11.82 -5.66 -13.69
N THR A 229 -10.92 -5.68 -14.69
CA THR A 229 -9.52 -6.08 -14.47
C THR A 229 -8.79 -5.05 -13.61
N VAL A 230 -8.22 -5.51 -12.51
CA VAL A 230 -7.24 -4.78 -11.71
C VAL A 230 -5.86 -5.33 -12.05
N SER A 231 -4.95 -4.47 -12.47
CA SER A 231 -3.59 -4.89 -12.83
C SER A 231 -2.66 -4.82 -11.62
N PRO A 232 -1.90 -5.88 -11.33
CA PRO A 232 -0.81 -5.78 -10.37
C PRO A 232 0.28 -4.85 -10.90
N THR A 233 1.06 -4.25 -10.00
CA THR A 233 2.17 -3.39 -10.38
C THR A 233 3.46 -3.87 -9.71
N GLU A 234 4.52 -4.08 -10.50
CA GLU A 234 5.79 -4.62 -10.02
C GLU A 234 6.40 -3.77 -8.90
N HIS A 235 6.29 -2.45 -9.03
CA HIS A 235 6.78 -1.49 -8.05
C HIS A 235 5.65 -0.74 -7.32
N GLY A 236 4.45 -1.31 -7.27
CA GLY A 236 3.28 -0.66 -6.68
C GLY A 236 3.45 -0.25 -5.21
N ARG A 237 4.30 -0.95 -4.47
CA ARG A 237 4.65 -0.58 -3.10
C ARG A 237 5.42 0.74 -3.02
N LEU A 238 6.11 1.12 -4.09
CA LEU A 238 6.91 2.34 -4.20
C LEU A 238 6.17 3.51 -4.87
N CYS A 239 4.92 3.32 -5.28
CA CYS A 239 4.13 4.27 -6.07
C CYS A 239 4.16 5.69 -5.50
N GLY A 240 4.08 5.84 -4.17
CA GLY A 240 4.11 7.14 -3.50
C GLY A 240 5.46 7.87 -3.57
N CYS A 241 6.56 7.18 -3.86
CA CYS A 241 7.91 7.76 -3.88
C CYS A 241 8.63 7.66 -5.23
N THR A 242 8.10 6.93 -6.22
CA THR A 242 8.72 6.83 -7.57
C THR A 242 8.80 8.16 -8.28
N TRP A 243 7.95 9.10 -7.88
CA TRP A 243 7.85 10.37 -8.56
C TRP A 243 8.65 11.49 -7.88
N CYS A 244 9.96 11.47 -8.02
CA CYS A 244 10.87 12.50 -7.49
C CYS A 244 11.50 13.40 -8.57
N ARG A 245 11.18 13.20 -9.87
CA ARG A 245 11.89 13.87 -10.97
C ARG A 245 11.47 15.28 -11.30
N THR A 246 10.34 15.79 -10.78
CA THR A 246 9.88 17.16 -11.04
C THR A 246 9.11 17.74 -9.87
N PRO A 247 9.36 18.99 -9.47
CA PRO A 247 8.53 19.70 -8.49
C PRO A 247 7.10 19.92 -8.99
#